data_730c9e285b1b7e4d5fee2402cfe63b7f
#
_entry.id   730c9e285b1b7e4d5fee2402cfe63b7f
#
_cell.length_a   1.000
_cell.length_b   1.000
_cell.length_c   1.000
_cell.angle_alpha   90.00
_cell.angle_beta   90.00
_cell.angle_gamma   90.00
#
_symmetry.space_group_name_H-M   'P 1'
#
loop_
_entity.id
_entity.type
_entity.pdbx_description
1 polymer ?
#
loop_
_entity_poly.entity_id
_entity_poly.type
_entity_poly.pdbx_seq_one_letter_code
_entity_poly.pdbx_strand_id
1 'polypeptide(L)'
;MIDNSPLESVKSEISIEFENSKQAKIIYDSIILEFQTAPDYRSSMDLTLKDNCIIINIDAQDSTSFRASVNSAIKWINLSLQINNLTNI
;
A
#
# COMPACT_ATOMS: atom_id res chain seq x y z
N MET A 1 13.60 -27.15 -6.09
CA MET A 1 13.39 -26.80 -5.69
C MET A 1 13.12 -26.60 -4.94
N ILE A 2 13.12 -26.53 -4.62
CA ILE A 2 12.86 -26.38 -4.05
C ILE A 2 12.60 -26.06 -3.11
N ASP A 3 12.63 -25.70 -2.80
CA ASP A 3 12.35 -25.36 -1.94
C ASP A 3 11.55 -25.21 -1.38
N ASN A 4 11.29 -25.30 -1.27
CA ASN A 4 10.51 -25.22 -0.66
C ASN A 4 10.31 -24.72 0.36
N SER A 5 10.74 -24.39 0.40
CA SER A 5 10.80 -24.02 1.45
C SER A 5 9.89 -23.25 1.97
N PRO A 6 9.81 -23.16 2.72
CA PRO A 6 8.79 -22.70 3.35
C PRO A 6 8.77 -21.31 3.60
N LEU A 7 9.20 -20.83 3.33
CA LEU A 7 9.08 -19.79 3.54
C LEU A 7 8.41 -19.04 3.15
N GLU A 8 8.05 -18.78 3.15
CA GLU A 8 7.33 -18.31 2.67
C GLU A 8 6.85 -17.09 2.93
N SER A 9 6.99 -16.33 3.84
CA SER A 9 6.52 -14.97 3.91
C SER A 9 7.36 -14.07 3.02
N VAL A 10 6.65 -13.14 2.37
CA VAL A 10 7.27 -12.14 1.52
C VAL A 10 7.02 -10.80 2.17
N LYS A 11 8.08 -10.10 2.47
CA LYS A 11 7.99 -8.78 3.11
C LYS A 11 8.57 -7.74 2.19
N SER A 12 7.91 -6.61 2.10
CA SER A 12 8.37 -5.55 1.22
C SER A 12 7.98 -4.19 1.78
N GLU A 13 8.77 -3.22 1.44
CA GLU A 13 8.51 -1.83 1.81
C GLU A 13 8.48 -1.02 0.53
N ILE A 14 7.38 -0.31 0.30
CA ILE A 14 7.21 0.55 -0.86
C ILE A 14 7.10 1.97 -0.36
N SER A 15 7.93 2.85 -0.91
CA SER A 15 7.91 4.24 -0.52
C SER A 15 7.48 5.09 -1.73
N ILE A 16 6.50 5.95 -1.52
CA ILE A 16 5.97 6.81 -2.57
C ILE A 16 6.12 8.25 -2.13
N GLU A 17 6.82 9.03 -2.94
CA GLU A 17 7.06 10.43 -2.64
C GLU A 17 6.07 11.30 -3.41
N PHE A 18 5.47 12.26 -2.72
CA PHE A 18 4.52 13.19 -3.31
C PHE A 18 5.17 14.57 -3.38
N GLU A 19 4.49 15.50 -4.03
CA GLU A 19 5.04 16.83 -4.24
C GLU A 19 5.27 17.59 -2.95
N ASN A 20 4.40 17.36 -1.97
CA ASN A 20 4.54 18.04 -0.69
C ASN A 20 3.83 17.22 0.38
N SER A 21 4.04 17.59 1.63
CA SER A 21 3.50 16.85 2.75
C SER A 21 1.99 16.96 2.83
N LYS A 22 1.42 18.07 2.36
CA LYS A 22 -0.03 18.24 2.39
C LYS A 22 -0.70 17.25 1.46
N GLN A 23 -0.18 17.08 0.25
CA GLN A 23 -0.72 16.11 -0.69
C GLN A 23 -0.59 14.70 -0.13
N ALA A 24 0.56 14.36 0.43
CA ALA A 24 0.78 13.04 1.00
C ALA A 24 -0.23 12.77 2.10
N LYS A 25 -0.50 13.76 2.96
CA LYS A 25 -1.46 13.59 4.04
C LYS A 25 -2.87 13.35 3.52
N ILE A 26 -3.26 14.09 2.50
CA ILE A 26 -4.60 13.92 1.92
C ILE A 26 -4.75 12.51 1.35
N ILE A 27 -3.75 12.06 0.61
CA ILE A 27 -3.79 10.70 0.05
C ILE A 27 -3.79 9.67 1.15
N TYR A 28 -2.95 9.85 2.16
CA TYR A 28 -2.88 8.93 3.29
C TYR A 28 -4.24 8.79 3.96
N ASP A 29 -4.87 9.91 4.27
CA ASP A 29 -6.17 9.88 4.95
C ASP A 29 -7.23 9.22 4.08
N SER A 30 -7.12 9.35 2.77
CA SER A 30 -8.09 8.77 1.86
C SER A 30 -8.00 7.26 1.80
N ILE A 31 -6.80 6.70 1.92
CA ILE A 31 -6.62 5.27 1.70
C ILE A 31 -6.44 4.46 2.97
N ILE A 32 -6.21 5.12 4.11
CA ILE A 32 -5.92 4.36 5.33
C ILE A 32 -7.06 3.42 5.72
N LEU A 33 -8.28 3.84 5.52
CA LEU A 33 -9.43 2.99 5.85
C LEU A 33 -9.51 1.77 4.94
N GLU A 34 -9.16 1.95 3.66
CA GLU A 34 -9.16 0.82 2.73
C GLU A 34 -8.14 -0.23 3.16
N PHE A 35 -6.96 0.22 3.57
CA PHE A 35 -5.93 -0.70 4.02
C PHE A 35 -6.35 -1.45 5.29
N GLN A 36 -7.04 -0.76 6.19
CA GLN A 36 -7.46 -1.35 7.46
C GLN A 36 -8.59 -2.34 7.30
N THR A 37 -9.44 -2.14 6.29
CA THR A 37 -10.61 -2.98 6.11
C THR A 37 -10.44 -4.04 5.06
N ALA A 38 -9.30 -4.10 4.39
CA ALA A 38 -9.06 -5.10 3.38
C ALA A 38 -9.10 -6.50 4.00
N PRO A 39 -9.95 -7.37 3.50
CA PRO A 39 -10.13 -8.68 4.11
C PRO A 39 -9.18 -9.72 3.53
N ASP A 40 -7.95 -9.71 3.92
CA ASP A 40 -6.99 -10.69 3.44
C ASP A 40 -6.30 -11.33 4.63
N TYR A 41 -6.54 -12.60 4.82
CA TYR A 41 -5.96 -13.33 5.95
C TYR A 41 -4.50 -13.67 5.75
N ARG A 42 -4.04 -13.63 4.51
CA ARG A 42 -2.71 -14.11 4.19
C ARG A 42 -1.70 -12.99 4.02
N SER A 43 -2.13 -11.77 4.20
CA SER A 43 -1.21 -10.66 4.13
C SER A 43 -1.68 -9.54 5.01
N SER A 44 -0.75 -8.70 5.41
CA SER A 44 -1.06 -7.49 6.14
C SER A 44 -0.31 -6.34 5.49
N MET A 45 -0.91 -5.17 5.55
CA MET A 45 -0.30 -3.96 5.02
C MET A 45 -0.42 -2.86 6.06
N ASP A 46 0.70 -2.19 6.28
CA ASP A 46 0.76 -1.04 7.16
C ASP A 46 1.12 0.19 6.35
N LEU A 47 0.48 1.29 6.70
CA LEU A 47 0.70 2.55 6.05
C LEU A 47 1.32 3.52 7.03
N THR A 48 2.39 4.16 6.63
CA THR A 48 3.05 5.18 7.44
C THR A 48 3.19 6.44 6.62
N LEU A 49 2.82 7.56 7.22
CA LEU A 49 3.01 8.87 6.60
C LEU A 49 4.24 9.50 7.22
N LYS A 50 5.19 9.89 6.37
CA LYS A 50 6.41 10.52 6.83
C LYS A 50 6.75 11.66 5.90
N ASP A 51 6.57 12.90 6.38
CA ASP A 51 6.78 14.10 5.57
C ASP A 51 5.93 14.04 4.31
N ASN A 52 6.55 14.00 3.14
CA ASN A 52 5.81 13.94 1.88
C ASN A 52 5.84 12.53 1.29
N CYS A 53 6.13 11.52 2.10
CA CYS A 53 6.19 10.15 1.64
C CYS A 53 5.16 9.29 2.35
N ILE A 54 4.61 8.33 1.61
CA ILE A 54 3.79 7.27 2.19
C ILE A 54 4.58 5.98 2.06
N ILE A 55 4.78 5.32 3.18
CA ILE A 55 5.52 4.06 3.22
C ILE A 55 4.54 2.94 3.47
N ILE A 56 4.55 1.97 2.57
CA ILE A 56 3.66 0.81 2.64
C ILE A 56 4.50 -0.41 2.95
N ASN A 57 4.22 -1.03 4.09
CA ASN A 57 4.89 -2.27 4.47
C ASN A 57 3.92 -3.42 4.23
N ILE A 58 4.36 -4.38 3.45
CA ILE A 58 3.55 -5.55 3.10
C ILE A 58 4.22 -6.80 3.64
N ASP A 59 3.44 -7.59 4.36
CA ASP A 59 3.90 -8.87 4.90
C ASP A 59 2.90 -9.92 4.44
N ALA A 60 3.28 -10.75 3.50
CA ALA A 60 2.40 -11.73 2.90
C ALA A 60 2.94 -13.15 3.11
N GLN A 61 2.04 -14.12 3.21
CA GLN A 61 2.43 -15.49 3.43
C GLN A 61 3.02 -16.15 2.19
N ASP A 62 2.64 -15.66 1.02
CA ASP A 62 3.14 -16.23 -0.22
C ASP A 62 3.17 -15.16 -1.31
N SER A 63 3.76 -15.50 -2.44
CA SER A 63 3.93 -14.52 -3.51
C SER A 63 2.61 -14.14 -4.17
N THR A 64 1.64 -15.03 -4.17
CA THR A 64 0.32 -14.72 -4.74
C THR A 64 -0.37 -13.65 -3.90
N SER A 65 -0.38 -13.82 -2.58
CA SER A 65 -0.95 -12.83 -1.68
C SER A 65 -0.18 -11.52 -1.75
N PHE A 66 1.14 -11.60 -1.86
CA PHE A 66 1.96 -10.40 -1.98
C PHE A 66 1.59 -9.61 -3.22
N ARG A 67 1.49 -10.29 -4.35
CA ARG A 67 1.16 -9.62 -5.61
C ARG A 67 -0.22 -8.99 -5.55
N ALA A 68 -1.19 -9.70 -4.96
CA ALA A 68 -2.53 -9.15 -4.81
C ALA A 68 -2.52 -7.89 -3.95
N SER A 69 -1.74 -7.91 -2.87
CA SER A 69 -1.64 -6.75 -1.98
C SER A 69 -1.01 -5.57 -2.68
N VAL A 70 0.05 -5.78 -3.43
CA VAL A 70 0.70 -4.71 -4.18
C VAL A 70 -0.27 -4.10 -5.18
N ASN A 71 -1.00 -4.95 -5.91
CA ASN A 71 -1.96 -4.46 -6.90
C ASN A 71 -3.05 -3.64 -6.24
N SER A 72 -3.56 -4.08 -5.09
CA SER A 72 -4.58 -3.34 -4.37
C SER A 72 -4.06 -1.99 -3.89
N ALA A 73 -2.84 -1.98 -3.35
CA ALA A 73 -2.25 -0.73 -2.87
C ALA A 73 -2.11 0.28 -4.00
N ILE A 74 -1.59 -0.16 -5.14
CA ILE A 74 -1.40 0.72 -6.28
C ILE A 74 -2.75 1.23 -6.77
N LYS A 75 -3.75 0.37 -6.82
CA LYS A 75 -5.08 0.75 -7.26
C LYS A 75 -5.66 1.85 -6.37
N TRP A 76 -5.60 1.67 -5.06
CA TRP A 76 -6.14 2.64 -4.13
C TRP A 76 -5.42 3.98 -4.24
N ILE A 77 -4.10 3.95 -4.35
CA ILE A 77 -3.33 5.18 -4.47
C ILE A 77 -3.67 5.91 -5.76
N ASN A 78 -3.77 5.19 -6.86
CA ASN A 78 -4.13 5.81 -8.13
C ASN A 78 -5.52 6.43 -8.08
N LEU A 79 -6.47 5.75 -7.47
CA LEU A 79 -7.82 6.29 -7.34
C LEU A 79 -7.81 7.56 -6.50
N SER A 80 -7.07 7.57 -5.41
CA SER A 80 -6.98 8.74 -4.55
C SER A 80 -6.34 9.91 -5.26
N LEU A 81 -5.31 9.66 -6.07
CA LEU A 81 -4.68 10.71 -6.85
C LEU A 81 -5.64 11.30 -7.86
N GLN A 82 -6.42 10.46 -8.53
CA GLN A 82 -7.40 10.95 -9.50
C GLN A 82 -8.46 11.83 -8.84
N ILE A 83 -8.96 11.40 -7.70
CA ILE A 83 -9.96 12.17 -6.98
C ILE A 83 -9.38 13.49 -6.51
N ASN A 84 -8.15 13.47 -6.00
CA ASN A 84 -7.49 14.68 -5.54
C ASN A 84 -7.30 15.67 -6.68
N ASN A 85 -6.91 15.17 -7.84
CA ASN A 85 -6.73 16.04 -9.01
C ASN A 85 -8.05 16.68 -9.42
N LEU A 86 -9.14 15.94 -9.37
CA LEU A 86 -10.44 16.47 -9.72
C LEU A 86 -10.88 17.56 -8.77
N THR A 87 -10.59 17.39 -7.48
CA THR A 87 -11.02 18.36 -6.48
C THR A 87 -10.14 19.60 -6.45
N ASN A 88 -8.98 19.53 -7.06
CA ASN A 88 -8.05 20.66 -7.10
C ASN A 88 -8.28 21.59 -8.29
N ILE A 89 -9.23 21.31 -9.12
CA ILE A 89 -9.50 22.12 -10.31
C ILE A 89 -10.24 23.43 -9.99
#